data_829dbe00366de163330df3055f00b9a2
#
_entry.id   829dbe00366de163330df3055f00b9a2
#
_cell.length_a   1.000
_cell.length_b   1.000
_cell.length_c   1.000
_cell.angle_alpha   90.00
_cell.angle_beta   90.00
_cell.angle_gamma   90.00
#
_symmetry.space_group_name_H-M   'P 1'
#
loop_
_entity.id
_entity.type
_entity.pdbx_description
1 polymer ?
#
loop_
_entity_poly.entity_id
_entity_poly.type
_entity_poly.pdbx_seq_one_letter_code
_entity_poly.pdbx_strand_id
1 'polypeptide(L)'
;LFRSESPDAPGPLSAFDDGVRRGLAEPGALGHLLFTVRSEGLLGQRPPDHLPGYLSGLLIGAEIGDALRAFSPRQAPCVIASPALAARYLRALHLAGIEATAAQGEPARTGLYAIAAHAGLVA
;
A
#
# COMPACT_ATOMS: atom_id res chain seq x y z
N LEU A 1 12.86 18.07 -24.50
CA LEU A 1 11.50 17.76 -24.21
C LEU A 1 11.24 17.60 -22.73
N PHE A 2 11.63 18.66 -22.03
CA PHE A 2 11.32 18.77 -20.62
C PHE A 2 9.90 19.32 -20.49
N ARG A 3 8.95 18.48 -20.08
CA ARG A 3 7.74 19.02 -19.49
C ARG A 3 8.19 19.73 -18.21
N SER A 4 8.08 21.03 -18.19
CA SER A 4 8.02 21.74 -16.94
C SER A 4 6.76 21.23 -16.24
N GLU A 5 6.93 20.33 -15.28
CA GLU A 5 5.82 19.93 -14.43
C GLU A 5 5.35 21.21 -13.73
N SER A 6 4.12 21.59 -14.00
CA SER A 6 3.45 22.60 -13.21
C SER A 6 3.52 22.15 -11.75
N PRO A 7 3.84 23.01 -10.78
CA PRO A 7 3.87 22.60 -9.37
C PRO A 7 2.59 21.93 -8.88
N ASP A 8 1.48 22.16 -9.59
CA ASP A 8 0.16 21.62 -9.28
C ASP A 8 -0.23 20.40 -10.15
N ALA A 9 0.67 19.92 -11.03
CA ALA A 9 0.36 18.75 -11.84
C ALA A 9 0.36 17.49 -10.97
N PRO A 10 -0.68 16.62 -11.09
CA PRO A 10 -0.71 15.37 -10.34
C PRO A 10 0.49 14.49 -10.73
N GLY A 11 1.29 14.11 -9.75
CA GLY A 11 2.44 13.23 -9.94
C GLY A 11 2.13 11.76 -9.64
N PRO A 12 3.15 10.86 -9.77
CA PRO A 12 2.99 9.44 -9.45
C PRO A 12 2.50 9.16 -8.02
N LEU A 13 2.91 9.97 -7.05
CA LEU A 13 2.45 9.86 -5.66
C LEU A 13 0.96 10.18 -5.55
N SER A 14 0.48 11.17 -6.30
CA SER A 14 -0.95 11.49 -6.37
C SER A 14 -1.76 10.33 -6.97
N ALA A 15 -1.23 9.64 -7.96
CA ALA A 15 -1.86 8.45 -8.54
C ALA A 15 -1.96 7.30 -7.52
N PHE A 16 -0.93 7.09 -6.73
CA PHE A 16 -0.96 6.14 -5.61
C PHE A 16 -2.05 6.50 -4.60
N ASP A 17 -2.10 7.75 -4.17
CA ASP A 17 -3.10 8.23 -3.22
C ASP A 17 -4.53 8.06 -3.75
N ASP A 18 -4.76 8.34 -5.03
CA ASP A 18 -6.06 8.12 -5.69
C ASP A 18 -6.44 6.63 -5.66
N GLY A 19 -5.50 5.76 -5.96
CA GLY A 19 -5.71 4.33 -5.90
C GLY A 19 -6.07 3.87 -4.48
N VAL A 20 -5.34 4.32 -3.48
CA VAL A 20 -5.62 4.02 -2.07
C VAL A 20 -7.04 4.45 -1.69
N ARG A 21 -7.43 5.68 -2.00
CA ARG A 21 -8.75 6.20 -1.66
C ARG A 21 -9.87 5.40 -2.32
N ARG A 22 -9.71 5.03 -3.57
CA ARG A 22 -10.71 4.21 -4.28
C ARG A 22 -10.78 2.79 -3.72
N GLY A 23 -9.64 2.17 -3.45
CA GLY A 23 -9.59 0.84 -2.82
C GLY A 23 -10.19 0.81 -1.43
N LEU A 24 -9.92 1.82 -0.61
CA LEU A 24 -10.50 1.98 0.73
C LEU A 24 -12.03 2.15 0.68
N ALA A 25 -12.52 2.95 -0.27
CA ALA A 25 -13.94 3.25 -0.38
C ALA A 25 -14.77 2.02 -0.79
N GLU A 26 -14.24 1.19 -1.68
CA GLU A 26 -14.95 0.05 -2.26
C GLU A 26 -14.05 -1.20 -2.32
N PRO A 27 -13.59 -1.74 -1.17
CA PRO A 27 -12.67 -2.87 -1.18
C PRO A 27 -13.29 -4.13 -1.83
N GLY A 28 -14.59 -4.32 -1.69
CA GLY A 28 -15.31 -5.43 -2.33
C GLY A 28 -15.42 -5.33 -3.85
N ALA A 29 -15.13 -4.16 -4.43
CA ALA A 29 -15.18 -3.92 -5.87
C ALA A 29 -13.79 -3.97 -6.54
N LEU A 30 -12.79 -4.59 -5.90
CA LEU A 30 -11.41 -4.58 -6.38
C LEU A 30 -11.28 -5.08 -7.83
N GLY A 31 -11.98 -6.14 -8.19
CA GLY A 31 -11.96 -6.66 -9.56
C GLY A 31 -12.41 -5.62 -10.58
N HIS A 32 -13.46 -4.88 -10.28
CA HIS A 32 -13.94 -3.77 -11.11
C HIS A 32 -12.92 -2.62 -11.13
N LEU A 33 -12.38 -2.26 -9.97
CA LEU A 33 -11.40 -1.17 -9.86
C LEU A 33 -10.09 -1.49 -10.60
N LEU A 34 -9.66 -2.74 -10.60
CA LEU A 34 -8.48 -3.17 -11.38
C LEU A 34 -8.68 -2.97 -12.88
N PHE A 35 -9.90 -3.12 -13.38
CA PHE A 35 -10.20 -2.84 -14.78
C PHE A 35 -9.99 -1.36 -15.13
N THR A 36 -10.17 -0.45 -14.17
CA THR A 36 -9.92 0.99 -14.39
C THR A 36 -8.46 1.29 -14.71
N VAL A 37 -7.52 0.50 -14.21
CA VAL A 37 -6.10 0.65 -14.54
C VAL A 37 -5.91 0.50 -16.05
N ARG A 38 -6.51 -0.54 -16.61
CA ARG A 38 -6.45 -0.80 -18.06
C ARG A 38 -7.20 0.25 -18.87
N SER A 39 -8.44 0.56 -18.50
CA SER A 39 -9.28 1.49 -19.25
C SER A 39 -8.72 2.91 -19.22
N GLU A 40 -8.29 3.40 -18.06
CA GLU A 40 -7.68 4.73 -17.95
C GLU A 40 -6.36 4.83 -18.72
N GLY A 41 -5.56 3.76 -18.74
CA GLY A 41 -4.35 3.68 -19.55
C GLY A 41 -4.62 3.69 -21.04
N LEU A 42 -5.56 2.87 -21.51
CA LEU A 42 -5.94 2.78 -22.92
C LEU A 42 -6.59 4.05 -23.46
N LEU A 43 -7.38 4.73 -22.62
CA LEU A 43 -8.07 5.96 -22.98
C LEU A 43 -7.21 7.22 -22.78
N GLY A 44 -5.98 7.08 -22.30
CA GLY A 44 -5.09 8.19 -22.05
C GLY A 44 -5.52 9.11 -20.90
N GLN A 45 -6.40 8.63 -20.02
CA GLN A 45 -6.90 9.40 -18.88
C GLN A 45 -5.89 9.51 -17.75
N ARG A 46 -4.93 8.59 -17.73
CA ARG A 46 -3.84 8.57 -16.76
C ARG A 46 -2.52 8.32 -17.48
N PRO A 47 -1.46 9.12 -17.18
CA PRO A 47 -0.16 8.90 -17.79
C PRO A 47 0.37 7.48 -17.53
N PRO A 48 1.06 6.83 -18.49
CA PRO A 48 1.54 5.46 -18.32
C PRO A 48 2.46 5.26 -17.11
N ASP A 49 3.28 6.23 -16.78
CA ASP A 49 4.19 6.20 -15.62
C ASP A 49 3.47 6.32 -14.27
N HIS A 50 2.20 6.73 -14.27
CA HIS A 50 1.36 6.79 -13.07
C HIS A 50 0.59 5.48 -12.81
N LEU A 51 0.47 4.61 -13.79
CA LEU A 51 -0.34 3.38 -13.68
C LEU A 51 0.18 2.41 -12.61
N PRO A 52 1.50 2.15 -12.48
CA PRO A 52 1.99 1.26 -11.44
C PRO A 52 1.67 1.76 -10.02
N GLY A 53 1.81 3.05 -9.77
CA GLY A 53 1.46 3.67 -8.50
C GLY A 53 -0.03 3.57 -8.19
N TYR A 54 -0.86 3.88 -9.17
CA TYR A 54 -2.31 3.75 -9.07
C TYR A 54 -2.75 2.32 -8.77
N LEU A 55 -2.20 1.33 -9.50
CA LEU A 55 -2.46 -0.09 -9.26
C LEU A 55 -2.06 -0.51 -7.83
N SER A 56 -0.86 -0.15 -7.42
CA SER A 56 -0.37 -0.44 -6.06
C SER A 56 -1.29 0.17 -5.00
N GLY A 57 -1.74 1.40 -5.22
CA GLY A 57 -2.68 2.08 -4.33
C GLY A 57 -4.03 1.36 -4.23
N LEU A 58 -4.60 0.91 -5.35
CA LEU A 58 -5.85 0.14 -5.36
C LEU A 58 -5.74 -1.14 -4.54
N LEU A 59 -4.66 -1.91 -4.74
CA LEU A 59 -4.44 -3.17 -4.04
C LEU A 59 -4.26 -2.97 -2.54
N ILE A 60 -3.41 -2.04 -2.15
CA ILE A 60 -3.14 -1.75 -0.74
C ILE A 60 -4.38 -1.14 -0.07
N GLY A 61 -5.05 -0.22 -0.74
CA GLY A 61 -6.27 0.39 -0.24
C GLY A 61 -7.39 -0.61 0.00
N ALA A 62 -7.61 -1.53 -0.93
CA ALA A 62 -8.60 -2.59 -0.80
C ALA A 62 -8.24 -3.56 0.36
N GLU A 63 -6.98 -3.95 0.48
CA GLU A 63 -6.51 -4.80 1.57
C GLU A 63 -6.76 -4.16 2.94
N ILE A 64 -6.39 -2.90 3.10
CA ILE A 64 -6.61 -2.16 4.35
C ILE A 64 -8.11 -2.00 4.61
N GLY A 65 -8.89 -1.66 3.60
CA GLY A 65 -10.33 -1.52 3.73
C GLY A 65 -11.01 -2.80 4.19
N ASP A 66 -10.64 -3.94 3.63
CA ASP A 66 -11.14 -5.25 4.06
C ASP A 66 -10.69 -5.60 5.49
N ALA A 67 -9.43 -5.34 5.82
CA ALA A 67 -8.92 -5.58 7.16
C ALA A 67 -9.64 -4.75 8.22
N LEU A 68 -9.93 -3.50 7.94
CA LEU A 68 -10.65 -2.61 8.85
C LEU A 68 -12.12 -3.01 9.06
N ARG A 69 -12.73 -3.66 8.06
CA ARG A 69 -14.08 -4.22 8.21
C ARG A 69 -14.09 -5.48 9.06
N ALA A 70 -13.05 -6.33 8.91
CA ALA A 70 -12.95 -7.59 9.63
C ALA A 70 -12.44 -7.39 11.06
N PHE A 71 -11.58 -6.42 11.28
CA PHE A 71 -10.90 -6.18 12.55
C PHE A 71 -11.00 -4.72 12.97
N SER A 72 -11.34 -4.49 14.22
CA SER A 72 -11.25 -3.14 14.81
C SER A 72 -9.95 -3.04 15.58
N PRO A 73 -8.93 -2.34 15.07
CA PRO A 73 -7.65 -2.26 15.76
C PRO A 73 -7.79 -1.50 17.08
N ARG A 74 -7.40 -2.13 18.18
CA ARG A 74 -7.36 -1.51 19.51
C ARG A 74 -6.05 -0.76 19.78
N GLN A 75 -5.03 -1.09 19.00
CA GLN A 75 -3.68 -0.52 19.10
C GLN A 75 -3.23 -0.08 17.71
N ALA A 76 -2.26 0.81 17.66
CA ALA A 76 -1.66 1.23 16.41
C ALA A 76 -1.05 0.03 15.68
N PRO A 77 -1.40 -0.19 14.40
CA PRO A 77 -0.79 -1.27 13.64
C PRO A 77 0.71 -1.09 13.49
N CYS A 78 1.42 -2.21 13.42
CA CYS A 78 2.83 -2.25 13.07
C CYS A 78 3.01 -2.93 11.71
N VAL A 79 3.60 -2.23 10.76
CA VAL A 79 3.85 -2.74 9.42
C VAL A 79 5.15 -3.52 9.39
N ILE A 80 5.09 -4.76 8.91
CA ILE A 80 6.26 -5.62 8.73
C ILE A 80 6.43 -5.87 7.23
N ALA A 81 7.39 -5.18 6.63
CA ALA A 81 7.66 -5.25 5.19
C ALA A 81 9.04 -4.69 4.89
N SER A 82 9.49 -4.85 3.64
CA SER A 82 10.67 -4.14 3.15
C SER A 82 10.49 -2.62 3.32
N PRO A 83 11.57 -1.82 3.43
CA PRO A 83 11.44 -0.38 3.64
C PRO A 83 10.57 0.34 2.59
N ALA A 84 10.71 -0.01 1.32
CA ALA A 84 9.92 0.60 0.24
C ALA A 84 8.43 0.24 0.35
N LEU A 85 8.12 -1.02 0.64
CA LEU A 85 6.75 -1.48 0.80
C LEU A 85 6.13 -0.93 2.09
N ALA A 86 6.88 -0.91 3.18
CA ALA A 86 6.44 -0.34 4.45
C ALA A 86 6.04 1.14 4.29
N ALA A 87 6.80 1.93 3.54
CA ALA A 87 6.47 3.33 3.28
C ALA A 87 5.11 3.48 2.58
N ARG A 88 4.79 2.60 1.64
CA ARG A 88 3.49 2.59 0.94
C ARG A 88 2.34 2.25 1.88
N TYR A 89 2.50 1.22 2.72
CA TYR A 89 1.49 0.86 3.70
C TYR A 89 1.28 1.93 4.75
N LEU A 90 2.35 2.56 5.25
CA LEU A 90 2.24 3.67 6.18
C LEU A 90 1.50 4.86 5.56
N ARG A 91 1.79 5.18 4.30
CA ARG A 91 1.07 6.23 3.56
C ARG A 91 -0.41 5.89 3.43
N ALA A 92 -0.73 4.67 3.04
CA ALA A 92 -2.10 4.22 2.86
C ALA A 92 -2.89 4.20 4.19
N LEU A 93 -2.27 3.74 5.27
CA LEU A 93 -2.86 3.78 6.61
C LEU A 93 -3.10 5.22 7.07
N HIS A 94 -2.16 6.12 6.81
CA HIS A 94 -2.35 7.54 7.08
C HIS A 94 -3.55 8.12 6.33
N LEU A 95 -3.71 7.78 5.05
CA LEU A 95 -4.88 8.20 4.25
C LEU A 95 -6.19 7.61 4.78
N ALA A 96 -6.13 6.45 5.43
CA ALA A 96 -7.28 5.84 6.11
C ALA A 96 -7.55 6.44 7.50
N GLY A 97 -6.75 7.41 7.94
CA GLY A 97 -6.88 8.03 9.27
C GLY A 97 -6.29 7.18 10.40
N ILE A 98 -5.39 6.26 10.09
CA ILE A 98 -4.79 5.34 11.07
C ILE A 98 -3.32 5.64 11.24
N GLU A 99 -2.92 5.93 12.47
CA GLU A 99 -1.51 6.02 12.86
C GLU A 99 -0.92 4.62 12.95
N ALA A 100 0.22 4.42 12.32
CA ALA A 100 0.91 3.14 12.27
C ALA A 100 2.42 3.34 12.33
N THR A 101 3.14 2.30 12.72
CA THR A 101 4.60 2.29 12.75
C THR A 101 5.13 1.16 11.89
N ALA A 102 6.37 1.28 11.43
CA ALA A 102 7.07 0.19 10.74
C ALA A 102 7.98 -0.53 11.72
N ALA A 103 8.06 -1.86 11.59
CA ALA A 103 9.00 -2.65 12.37
C ALA A 103 10.43 -2.32 11.98
N GLN A 104 11.32 -2.24 12.96
CA GLN A 104 12.75 -2.02 12.78
C GLN A 104 13.47 -3.36 12.56
N GLY A 105 14.49 -3.36 11.69
CA GLY A 105 15.30 -4.54 11.42
C GLY A 105 14.61 -5.59 10.58
N GLU A 106 14.89 -6.85 10.84
CA GLU A 106 14.36 -8.01 10.12
C GLU A 106 13.54 -8.91 11.06
N PRO A 107 12.27 -8.55 11.38
CA PRO A 107 11.47 -9.28 12.37
C PRO A 107 11.25 -10.75 12.01
N ALA A 108 11.07 -11.07 10.73
CA ALA A 108 10.90 -12.45 10.27
C ALA A 108 12.16 -13.30 10.55
N ARG A 109 13.32 -12.75 10.26
CA ARG A 109 14.62 -13.42 10.54
C ARG A 109 14.83 -13.63 12.04
N THR A 110 14.58 -12.58 12.84
CA THR A 110 14.67 -12.65 14.30
C THR A 110 13.71 -13.69 14.87
N GLY A 111 12.47 -13.70 14.38
CA GLY A 111 11.46 -14.67 14.79
C GLY A 111 11.84 -16.11 14.42
N LEU A 112 12.33 -16.35 13.22
CA LEU A 112 12.79 -17.67 12.79
C LEU A 112 13.97 -18.15 13.64
N TYR A 113 14.91 -17.27 13.93
CA TYR A 113 16.04 -17.61 14.81
C TYR A 113 15.55 -17.99 16.23
N ALA A 114 14.62 -17.22 16.80
CA ALA A 114 14.05 -17.51 18.11
C ALA A 114 13.33 -18.85 18.14
N ILE A 115 12.56 -19.19 17.10
CA ILE A 115 11.89 -20.49 16.97
C ILE A 115 12.92 -21.61 16.87
N ALA A 116 13.94 -21.45 16.03
CA ALA A 116 14.99 -22.44 15.85
C ALA A 116 15.79 -22.66 17.16
N ALA A 117 16.11 -21.62 17.90
CA ALA A 117 16.78 -21.71 19.19
C ALA A 117 15.92 -22.43 20.22
N HIS A 118 14.62 -22.11 20.30
CA HIS A 118 13.68 -22.79 21.20
C HIS A 118 13.53 -24.27 20.87
N ALA A 119 13.55 -24.63 19.58
CA ALA A 119 13.50 -26.01 19.12
C ALA A 119 14.85 -26.76 19.24
N GLY A 120 15.91 -26.10 19.67
CA GLY A 120 17.23 -26.71 19.81
C GLY A 120 17.98 -26.94 18.50
N LEU A 121 17.58 -26.25 17.40
CA LEU A 121 18.19 -26.39 16.08
C LEU A 121 19.45 -25.53 15.89
N VAL A 122 19.61 -24.51 16.71
CA VAL A 122 20.77 -23.61 16.76
C VAL A 122 21.23 -23.40 18.18
N ALA A 123 22.50 -23.10 18.37
CA ALA A 123 23.10 -22.84 19.67
C ALA A 123 22.67 -21.48 20.23
#